data_5f9bd4ea0e17396d8a5742a743afe586
#
_entry.id   5f9bd4ea0e17396d8a5742a743afe586
#
_cell.length_a   1.000
_cell.length_b   1.000
_cell.length_c   1.000
_cell.angle_alpha   90.00
_cell.angle_beta   90.00
_cell.angle_gamma   90.00
#
_symmetry.space_group_name_H-M   'P 1'
#
loop_
_entity.id
_entity.type
_entity.pdbx_description
1 polymer ?
#
loop_
_entity_poly.entity_id
_entity_poly.type
_entity_poly.pdbx_seq_one_letter_code
_entity_poly.pdbx_strand_id
1 'polypeptide(L)'
;MLLMIVFGRSYERAALSFFLRATMTTPGFVQPGSGDDGVAWRVSTISNEVTQRDLAAPALVLLEDNKEGVFQASPHAPIDLALIFRNMERLGGGTAAVGAVMAWDAPDAIGLAALERALDGFESLVTTVPLARGATSESMPAAFRRASLPLSVVRGDVSSLPVVNRQAIPDALLGGENAFAGFTFLEPAGAGDAPALVARWEDRIVFSFPFLVAVRKAGLGLDSLIIRPGSHIRVGAGGWVIPIDDAGRLTVPAPSTHDWRETPAEWLLDADPELWANPARPEVWLLRDDRSALESAFREQSERLVPLVHTVASGAALNEPVELRGASKAQGWLLMAAIVVLVGALGRIGGLAMQVGLLLALIGLVVLQWSALSLASLWMPVMPALLAINVAWVLAYPISKLRSGAGLIAEES
;
A
#
# COMPACT_ATOMS: atom_id res chain seq x y z
N MET A 1 -11.04 -1.83 30.50
CA MET A 1 -11.08 -0.62 29.65
C MET A 1 -9.83 -0.41 28.83
N LEU A 2 -8.61 -0.50 29.41
CA LEU A 2 -7.34 -0.34 28.67
C LEU A 2 -7.15 -1.41 27.55
N LEU A 3 -7.46 -2.67 27.80
CA LEU A 3 -7.42 -3.75 26.81
C LEU A 3 -8.39 -3.51 25.64
N MET A 4 -9.54 -2.89 25.86
CA MET A 4 -10.47 -2.52 24.80
C MET A 4 -9.95 -1.40 23.91
N ILE A 5 -9.13 -0.49 24.44
CA ILE A 5 -8.55 0.62 23.65
C ILE A 5 -7.43 0.10 22.74
N VAL A 6 -6.62 -0.86 23.24
CA VAL A 6 -5.47 -1.40 22.50
C VAL A 6 -5.88 -2.45 21.46
N PHE A 7 -6.85 -3.31 21.78
CA PHE A 7 -7.28 -4.39 20.87
C PHE A 7 -8.59 -4.10 20.13
N GLY A 8 -9.33 -3.04 20.51
CA GLY A 8 -10.66 -2.74 19.98
C GLY A 8 -10.69 -2.64 18.44
N ARG A 9 -9.75 -1.90 17.86
CA ARG A 9 -9.71 -1.73 16.39
C ARG A 9 -9.38 -3.02 15.64
N SER A 10 -8.53 -3.88 16.18
CA SER A 10 -8.19 -5.16 15.55
C SER A 10 -9.38 -6.13 15.57
N TYR A 11 -10.10 -6.19 16.67
CA TYR A 11 -11.31 -7.00 16.79
C TYR A 11 -12.46 -6.46 15.94
N GLU A 12 -12.65 -5.14 15.89
CA GLU A 12 -13.63 -4.52 15.01
C GLU A 12 -13.32 -4.77 13.54
N ARG A 13 -12.05 -4.71 13.14
CA ARG A 13 -11.62 -5.06 11.78
C ARG A 13 -11.92 -6.53 11.46
N ALA A 14 -11.69 -7.45 12.40
CA ALA A 14 -11.99 -8.86 12.22
C ALA A 14 -13.51 -9.10 12.09
N ALA A 15 -14.32 -8.45 12.95
CA ALA A 15 -15.77 -8.52 12.88
C ALA A 15 -16.29 -7.93 11.56
N LEU A 16 -15.79 -6.76 11.14
CA LEU A 16 -16.14 -6.16 9.86
C LEU A 16 -15.80 -7.09 8.69
N SER A 17 -14.60 -7.67 8.70
CA SER A 17 -14.17 -8.63 7.66
C SER A 17 -15.07 -9.86 7.60
N PHE A 18 -15.55 -10.35 8.75
CA PHE A 18 -16.53 -11.44 8.82
C PHE A 18 -17.86 -11.04 8.17
N PHE A 19 -18.43 -9.90 8.54
CA PHE A 19 -19.68 -9.39 7.96
C PHE A 19 -19.56 -9.12 6.46
N LEU A 20 -18.46 -8.56 6.02
CA LEU A 20 -18.21 -8.28 4.60
C LEU A 20 -18.12 -9.56 3.78
N ARG A 21 -17.45 -10.61 4.28
CA ARG A 21 -17.39 -11.91 3.61
C ARG A 21 -18.78 -12.57 3.47
N ALA A 22 -19.69 -12.28 4.40
CA ALA A 22 -21.06 -12.79 4.35
C ALA A 22 -21.97 -11.98 3.42
N THR A 23 -21.64 -10.73 3.11
CA THR A 23 -22.50 -9.79 2.36
C THR A 23 -21.96 -9.42 0.98
N MET A 24 -20.65 -9.49 0.77
CA MET A 24 -19.97 -9.07 -0.46
C MET A 24 -19.04 -10.17 -0.95
N THR A 25 -18.84 -10.21 -2.26
CA THR A 25 -17.71 -10.93 -2.88
C THR A 25 -16.42 -10.41 -2.27
N THR A 26 -15.59 -11.29 -1.80
CA THR A 26 -14.29 -11.16 -1.14
C THR A 26 -13.77 -9.72 -0.96
N PRO A 27 -13.72 -9.18 0.26
CA PRO A 27 -13.12 -7.87 0.50
C PRO A 27 -11.64 -7.93 0.14
N GLY A 28 -11.19 -7.10 -0.78
CA GLY A 28 -9.79 -6.99 -1.15
C GLY A 28 -8.98 -6.29 -0.06
N PHE A 29 -9.54 -5.22 0.49
CA PHE A 29 -8.85 -4.41 1.47
C PHE A 29 -9.81 -3.62 2.38
N VAL A 30 -9.47 -3.54 3.67
CA VAL A 30 -10.25 -2.80 4.69
C VAL A 30 -9.32 -1.85 5.44
N GLN A 31 -9.60 -0.56 5.37
CA GLN A 31 -8.81 0.51 5.98
C GLN A 31 -9.68 1.31 6.98
N PRO A 32 -9.14 1.67 8.16
CA PRO A 32 -9.83 2.59 9.06
C PRO A 32 -9.94 3.98 8.40
N GLY A 33 -11.07 4.65 8.57
CA GLY A 33 -11.24 6.05 8.20
C GLY A 33 -10.47 6.97 9.12
N SER A 34 -10.21 8.21 8.69
CA SER A 34 -9.51 9.25 9.46
C SER A 34 -10.28 9.69 10.73
N GLY A 35 -11.57 9.41 10.77
CA GLY A 35 -12.44 9.76 11.90
C GLY A 35 -13.00 11.18 11.85
N ASP A 36 -12.36 12.10 11.15
CA ASP A 36 -12.77 13.51 11.06
C ASP A 36 -13.91 13.74 10.08
N ASP A 37 -14.03 12.88 9.07
CA ASP A 37 -15.07 12.90 8.02
C ASP A 37 -16.30 12.05 8.37
N GLY A 38 -16.33 11.43 9.56
CA GLY A 38 -17.39 10.52 9.98
C GLY A 38 -17.32 9.12 9.31
N VAL A 39 -16.27 8.87 8.51
CA VAL A 39 -16.02 7.56 7.90
C VAL A 39 -15.32 6.67 8.92
N ALA A 40 -15.92 5.53 9.25
CA ALA A 40 -15.31 4.55 10.16
C ALA A 40 -14.34 3.64 9.43
N TRP A 41 -14.74 3.19 8.23
CA TRP A 41 -13.99 2.22 7.44
C TRP A 41 -14.11 2.51 5.94
N ARG A 42 -13.05 2.22 5.20
CA ARG A 42 -13.03 2.19 3.74
C ARG A 42 -12.78 0.76 3.29
N VAL A 43 -13.62 0.26 2.42
CA VAL A 43 -13.59 -1.14 1.96
C VAL A 43 -13.46 -1.14 0.44
N SER A 44 -12.36 -1.68 -0.07
CA SER A 44 -12.20 -1.98 -1.48
C SER A 44 -12.47 -3.47 -1.73
N THR A 45 -13.23 -3.78 -2.76
CA THR A 45 -13.46 -5.16 -3.21
C THR A 45 -12.53 -5.49 -4.37
N ILE A 46 -12.25 -6.78 -4.56
CA ILE A 46 -11.46 -7.23 -5.71
C ILE A 46 -12.34 -7.16 -6.96
N SER A 47 -11.84 -6.49 -8.00
CA SER A 47 -12.47 -6.47 -9.32
C SER A 47 -12.24 -7.80 -10.02
N ASN A 48 -13.29 -8.36 -10.62
CA ASN A 48 -13.18 -9.56 -11.44
C ASN A 48 -12.71 -9.27 -12.88
N GLU A 49 -12.52 -7.99 -13.22
CA GLU A 49 -12.21 -7.55 -14.59
C GLU A 49 -10.70 -7.53 -14.90
N VAL A 50 -9.85 -7.65 -13.86
CA VAL A 50 -8.39 -7.60 -14.04
C VAL A 50 -7.89 -8.94 -14.55
N THR A 51 -7.34 -8.94 -15.73
CA THR A 51 -6.66 -10.09 -16.31
C THR A 51 -5.27 -10.26 -15.69
N GLN A 52 -4.86 -11.51 -15.50
CA GLN A 52 -3.54 -11.87 -14.98
C GLN A 52 -2.38 -11.27 -15.82
N ARG A 53 -2.68 -10.83 -17.06
CA ARG A 53 -1.76 -10.18 -17.99
C ARG A 53 -1.35 -8.78 -17.53
N ASP A 54 -2.26 -8.04 -16.88
CA ASP A 54 -2.00 -6.68 -16.39
C ASP A 54 -1.07 -6.67 -15.17
N LEU A 55 -0.93 -7.83 -14.52
CA LEU A 55 -0.06 -8.05 -13.37
C LEU A 55 1.29 -8.71 -13.74
N ALA A 56 1.57 -8.93 -15.04
CA ALA A 56 2.81 -9.56 -15.47
C ALA A 56 4.03 -8.78 -14.88
N ALA A 57 5.01 -9.50 -14.37
CA ALA A 57 6.21 -8.91 -13.82
C ALA A 57 7.05 -8.22 -14.91
N PRO A 58 7.70 -7.07 -14.64
CA PRO A 58 8.75 -6.55 -15.51
C PRO A 58 9.93 -7.53 -15.56
N ALA A 59 10.77 -7.46 -16.60
CA ALA A 59 12.03 -8.17 -16.61
C ALA A 59 12.97 -7.54 -15.57
N LEU A 60 13.41 -8.32 -14.61
CA LEU A 60 14.28 -7.85 -13.54
C LEU A 60 15.73 -8.08 -13.89
N VAL A 61 16.51 -7.02 -13.91
CA VAL A 61 17.97 -7.04 -14.09
C VAL A 61 18.63 -6.71 -12.76
N LEU A 62 19.53 -7.57 -12.30
CA LEU A 62 20.25 -7.41 -11.04
C LEU A 62 21.65 -6.84 -11.30
N LEU A 63 21.91 -5.70 -10.71
CA LEU A 63 23.24 -5.11 -10.67
C LEU A 63 23.96 -5.62 -9.41
N GLU A 64 24.74 -6.68 -9.56
CA GLU A 64 25.44 -7.37 -8.49
C GLU A 64 26.88 -6.90 -8.34
N ASP A 65 27.58 -7.41 -7.32
CA ASP A 65 29.01 -7.17 -7.14
C ASP A 65 29.81 -7.76 -8.32
N ASN A 66 30.83 -7.04 -8.75
CA ASN A 66 31.73 -7.45 -9.83
C ASN A 66 32.70 -8.58 -9.38
N LYS A 67 32.14 -9.74 -8.99
CA LYS A 67 32.92 -10.87 -8.48
C LYS A 67 33.81 -11.53 -9.54
N GLU A 68 33.33 -11.54 -10.77
CA GLU A 68 34.00 -12.17 -11.91
C GLU A 68 34.93 -11.21 -12.65
N GLY A 69 34.99 -9.93 -12.25
CA GLY A 69 35.81 -8.91 -12.88
C GLY A 69 35.37 -8.55 -14.31
N VAL A 70 34.08 -8.76 -14.62
CA VAL A 70 33.50 -8.48 -15.94
C VAL A 70 33.33 -6.99 -16.16
N PHE A 71 32.97 -6.24 -15.12
CA PHE A 71 32.83 -4.80 -15.17
C PHE A 71 34.20 -4.10 -14.94
N GLN A 72 34.37 -2.92 -15.52
CA GLN A 72 35.63 -2.18 -15.43
C GLN A 72 35.91 -1.62 -14.02
N ALA A 73 34.88 -1.31 -13.26
CA ALA A 73 34.99 -0.71 -11.93
C ALA A 73 33.89 -1.11 -10.97
N SER A 74 34.14 -0.84 -9.66
CA SER A 74 33.10 -0.89 -8.62
C SER A 74 33.14 0.45 -7.86
N PRO A 75 32.05 1.28 -7.87
CA PRO A 75 30.79 1.07 -8.57
C PRO A 75 30.96 0.97 -10.08
N HIS A 76 30.01 0.31 -10.76
CA HIS A 76 30.06 0.09 -12.21
C HIS A 76 30.29 1.40 -12.96
N ALA A 77 31.21 1.39 -13.90
CA ALA A 77 31.51 2.56 -14.70
C ALA A 77 30.34 2.96 -15.59
N PRO A 78 30.14 4.26 -15.92
CA PRO A 78 29.06 4.68 -16.81
C PRO A 78 29.04 3.93 -18.14
N ILE A 79 30.21 3.55 -18.66
CA ILE A 79 30.35 2.82 -19.93
C ILE A 79 29.79 1.39 -19.84
N ASP A 80 29.96 0.71 -18.69
CA ASP A 80 29.43 -0.63 -18.47
C ASP A 80 27.90 -0.59 -18.46
N LEU A 81 27.34 0.39 -17.76
CA LEU A 81 25.90 0.62 -17.75
C LEU A 81 25.36 1.00 -19.13
N ALA A 82 26.11 1.78 -19.90
CA ALA A 82 25.73 2.12 -21.27
C ALA A 82 25.60 0.88 -22.16
N LEU A 83 26.49 -0.11 -22.01
CA LEU A 83 26.39 -1.37 -22.74
C LEU A 83 25.19 -2.20 -22.32
N ILE A 84 24.93 -2.28 -21.01
CA ILE A 84 23.76 -2.97 -20.47
C ILE A 84 22.47 -2.36 -21.04
N PHE A 85 22.28 -1.04 -20.94
CA PHE A 85 21.07 -0.38 -21.44
C PHE A 85 20.90 -0.48 -22.93
N ARG A 86 21.99 -0.36 -23.70
CA ARG A 86 21.96 -0.56 -25.14
C ARG A 86 21.51 -1.98 -25.53
N ASN A 87 21.94 -3.00 -24.79
CA ASN A 87 21.54 -4.37 -25.05
C ASN A 87 20.11 -4.62 -24.57
N MET A 88 19.67 -4.03 -23.46
CA MET A 88 18.26 -4.05 -23.05
C MET A 88 17.36 -3.43 -24.15
N GLU A 89 17.73 -2.30 -24.74
CA GLU A 89 17.01 -1.68 -25.86
C GLU A 89 16.95 -2.63 -27.08
N ARG A 90 18.08 -3.25 -27.46
CA ARG A 90 18.16 -4.18 -28.59
C ARG A 90 17.31 -5.43 -28.39
N LEU A 91 17.21 -5.93 -27.18
CA LEU A 91 16.37 -7.09 -26.81
C LEU A 91 14.89 -6.75 -26.80
N GLY A 92 14.54 -5.48 -26.87
CA GLY A 92 13.19 -4.96 -26.91
C GLY A 92 12.71 -4.46 -25.57
N GLY A 93 11.65 -3.68 -25.59
CA GLY A 93 11.07 -3.01 -24.42
C GLY A 93 11.16 -1.49 -24.58
N GLY A 94 10.02 -0.82 -24.57
CA GLY A 94 9.95 0.65 -24.71
C GLY A 94 10.33 1.39 -23.44
N THR A 95 10.28 0.72 -22.28
CA THR A 95 10.46 1.36 -20.97
C THR A 95 11.63 0.74 -20.21
N ALA A 96 12.55 1.59 -19.75
CA ALA A 96 13.55 1.23 -18.74
C ALA A 96 13.24 1.89 -17.40
N ALA A 97 13.26 1.11 -16.33
CA ALA A 97 13.11 1.56 -14.97
C ALA A 97 14.40 1.30 -14.19
N VAL A 98 15.08 2.38 -13.77
CA VAL A 98 16.39 2.32 -13.15
C VAL A 98 16.27 2.55 -11.66
N GLY A 99 16.25 1.47 -10.90
CA GLY A 99 16.14 1.46 -9.44
C GLY A 99 17.48 1.70 -8.72
N ALA A 100 18.57 1.84 -9.47
CA ALA A 100 19.87 2.21 -8.95
C ALA A 100 20.06 3.74 -9.00
N VAL A 101 20.66 4.30 -7.95
CA VAL A 101 21.06 5.71 -7.97
C VAL A 101 22.32 5.86 -8.80
N MET A 102 22.21 6.58 -9.90
CA MET A 102 23.31 6.81 -10.84
C MET A 102 24.04 8.11 -10.49
N ALA A 103 24.98 8.02 -9.58
CA ALA A 103 25.83 9.11 -9.17
C ALA A 103 27.29 8.63 -9.04
N TRP A 104 28.21 9.44 -9.49
CA TRP A 104 29.67 9.18 -9.43
C TRP A 104 30.38 10.44 -8.99
N ASP A 105 31.41 10.32 -8.16
CA ASP A 105 32.21 11.48 -7.71
C ASP A 105 33.00 12.13 -8.85
N ALA A 106 33.51 11.32 -9.77
CA ALA A 106 34.29 11.78 -10.91
C ALA A 106 34.08 10.85 -12.13
N PRO A 107 32.91 10.94 -12.80
CA PRO A 107 32.63 10.07 -13.92
C PRO A 107 33.51 10.39 -15.14
N ASP A 108 33.90 9.35 -15.89
CA ASP A 108 34.50 9.55 -17.21
C ASP A 108 33.49 10.21 -18.17
N ALA A 109 33.87 11.33 -18.77
CA ALA A 109 32.97 12.11 -19.62
C ALA A 109 32.48 11.34 -20.86
N ILE A 110 33.34 10.45 -21.41
CA ILE A 110 32.98 9.64 -22.58
C ILE A 110 31.99 8.56 -22.19
N GLY A 111 32.25 7.87 -21.07
CA GLY A 111 31.33 6.86 -20.52
C GLY A 111 30.00 7.45 -20.14
N LEU A 112 29.98 8.64 -19.52
CA LEU A 112 28.75 9.35 -19.17
C LEU A 112 27.94 9.71 -20.42
N ALA A 113 28.57 10.29 -21.45
CA ALA A 113 27.89 10.61 -22.71
C ALA A 113 27.40 9.35 -23.46
N ALA A 114 28.08 8.22 -23.32
CA ALA A 114 27.60 6.95 -23.86
C ALA A 114 26.38 6.43 -23.11
N LEU A 115 26.36 6.56 -21.77
CA LEU A 115 25.26 6.17 -20.92
C LEU A 115 24.00 7.03 -21.21
N GLU A 116 24.15 8.35 -21.26
CA GLU A 116 23.05 9.26 -21.62
C GLU A 116 22.42 8.87 -22.96
N ARG A 117 23.25 8.62 -23.98
CA ARG A 117 22.77 8.18 -25.30
C ARG A 117 22.06 6.84 -25.26
N ALA A 118 22.53 5.90 -24.45
CA ALA A 118 21.87 4.60 -24.28
C ALA A 118 20.51 4.72 -23.57
N LEU A 119 20.40 5.62 -22.60
CA LEU A 119 19.15 5.91 -21.88
C LEU A 119 18.15 6.65 -22.78
N ASP A 120 18.60 7.52 -23.67
CA ASP A 120 17.75 8.23 -24.63
C ASP A 120 17.15 7.29 -25.70
N GLY A 121 17.69 6.08 -25.87
CA GLY A 121 17.17 5.07 -26.78
C GLY A 121 15.81 4.48 -26.36
N PHE A 122 15.43 4.59 -25.09
CA PHE A 122 14.12 4.13 -24.61
C PHE A 122 13.01 5.16 -24.87
N GLU A 123 11.81 4.67 -25.16
CA GLU A 123 10.62 5.54 -25.31
C GLU A 123 10.29 6.22 -23.99
N SER A 124 10.49 5.53 -22.87
CA SER A 124 10.27 6.04 -21.52
C SER A 124 11.34 5.53 -20.57
N LEU A 125 11.93 6.44 -19.82
CA LEU A 125 12.91 6.16 -18.79
C LEU A 125 12.33 6.57 -17.44
N VAL A 126 12.28 5.63 -16.49
CA VAL A 126 11.95 5.95 -15.11
C VAL A 126 13.20 5.82 -14.26
N THR A 127 13.63 6.90 -13.64
CA THR A 127 14.83 6.93 -12.79
C THR A 127 14.46 7.19 -11.34
N THR A 128 15.38 6.86 -10.44
CA THR A 128 15.18 7.05 -9.01
C THR A 128 16.24 7.94 -8.39
N VAL A 129 15.78 8.79 -7.47
CA VAL A 129 16.67 9.64 -6.66
C VAL A 129 16.05 9.77 -5.26
N PRO A 130 16.83 9.62 -4.19
CA PRO A 130 16.35 9.91 -2.85
C PRO A 130 16.11 11.42 -2.68
N LEU A 131 15.02 11.76 -2.02
CA LEU A 131 14.64 13.14 -1.74
C LEU A 131 14.78 13.47 -0.26
N ALA A 132 15.07 14.72 0.05
CA ALA A 132 15.25 15.23 1.40
C ALA A 132 14.53 16.56 1.61
N ARG A 133 14.38 16.92 2.88
CA ARG A 133 13.98 18.26 3.30
C ARG A 133 15.20 18.99 3.84
N GLY A 134 15.65 20.02 3.13
CA GLY A 134 16.75 20.89 3.52
C GLY A 134 16.29 22.27 3.95
N ALA A 135 17.23 23.06 4.51
CA ALA A 135 16.98 24.46 4.88
C ALA A 135 16.77 25.36 3.65
N THR A 136 17.42 25.03 2.55
CA THR A 136 17.29 25.73 1.26
C THR A 136 16.52 24.85 0.28
N SER A 137 15.58 25.45 -0.45
CA SER A 137 14.88 24.79 -1.54
C SER A 137 15.72 24.81 -2.80
N GLU A 138 15.77 23.70 -3.50
CA GLU A 138 16.36 23.56 -4.82
C GLU A 138 15.27 23.63 -5.89
N SER A 139 15.65 24.11 -7.10
CA SER A 139 14.73 24.05 -8.23
C SER A 139 14.46 22.59 -8.59
N MET A 140 13.17 22.24 -8.75
CA MET A 140 12.79 20.88 -9.12
C MET A 140 13.40 20.48 -10.48
N PRO A 141 14.16 19.38 -10.56
CA PRO A 141 14.72 18.89 -11.82
C PRO A 141 13.64 18.58 -12.85
N ALA A 142 13.99 18.71 -14.14
CA ALA A 142 13.04 18.56 -15.24
C ALA A 142 12.37 17.18 -15.25
N ALA A 143 13.10 16.10 -14.93
CA ALA A 143 12.55 14.74 -14.86
C ALA A 143 11.49 14.58 -13.76
N PHE A 144 11.68 15.18 -12.57
CA PHE A 144 10.66 15.24 -11.53
C PHE A 144 9.48 16.10 -11.95
N ARG A 145 9.73 17.23 -12.62
CA ARG A 145 8.64 18.12 -13.08
C ARG A 145 7.74 17.41 -14.09
N ARG A 146 8.29 16.62 -15.01
CA ARG A 146 7.53 15.78 -15.95
C ARG A 146 6.72 14.70 -15.26
N ALA A 147 7.26 14.14 -14.15
CA ALA A 147 6.63 13.09 -13.36
C ALA A 147 5.77 13.63 -12.21
N SER A 148 5.48 14.91 -12.15
CA SER A 148 4.75 15.53 -11.03
C SER A 148 3.44 16.16 -11.47
N LEU A 149 2.52 16.30 -10.51
CA LEU A 149 1.23 16.95 -10.73
C LEU A 149 1.09 18.19 -9.84
N PRO A 150 0.31 19.20 -10.26
CA PRO A 150 0.02 20.34 -9.40
C PRO A 150 -0.77 19.89 -8.17
N LEU A 151 -0.58 20.55 -7.04
CA LEU A 151 -1.25 20.22 -5.78
C LEU A 151 -2.79 20.28 -5.88
N SER A 152 -3.32 21.04 -6.85
CA SER A 152 -4.76 21.17 -7.10
C SER A 152 -5.46 19.87 -7.52
N VAL A 153 -4.72 18.82 -7.93
CA VAL A 153 -5.32 17.50 -8.23
C VAL A 153 -5.61 16.67 -6.97
N VAL A 154 -5.06 17.07 -5.82
CA VAL A 154 -5.28 16.40 -4.55
C VAL A 154 -6.63 16.83 -3.97
N ARG A 155 -7.43 15.87 -3.56
CA ARG A 155 -8.72 16.08 -2.92
C ARG A 155 -8.62 15.71 -1.44
N GLY A 156 -8.70 16.70 -0.56
CA GLY A 156 -8.62 16.52 0.89
C GLY A 156 -7.43 17.25 1.51
N ASP A 157 -7.10 16.89 2.75
CA ASP A 157 -6.01 17.52 3.48
C ASP A 157 -4.65 17.01 3.00
N VAL A 158 -3.76 17.95 2.71
CA VAL A 158 -2.39 17.68 2.25
C VAL A 158 -1.33 17.95 3.32
N SER A 159 -1.77 18.39 4.50
CA SER A 159 -0.84 18.82 5.58
C SER A 159 0.01 17.67 6.12
N SER A 160 -0.52 16.45 6.09
CA SER A 160 0.16 15.25 6.56
C SER A 160 1.10 14.62 5.53
N LEU A 161 1.08 15.07 4.27
CA LEU A 161 1.97 14.54 3.23
C LEU A 161 3.43 14.95 3.53
N PRO A 162 4.39 14.05 3.31
CA PRO A 162 5.82 14.39 3.43
C PRO A 162 6.19 15.58 2.56
N VAL A 163 6.97 16.50 3.10
CA VAL A 163 7.43 17.68 2.39
C VAL A 163 8.91 17.53 2.08
N VAL A 164 9.25 17.67 0.81
CA VAL A 164 10.63 17.65 0.29
C VAL A 164 10.91 18.92 -0.49
N ASN A 165 12.17 19.31 -0.61
CA ASN A 165 12.57 20.51 -1.34
C ASN A 165 13.94 20.40 -2.00
N ARG A 166 14.55 19.20 -1.97
CA ARG A 166 15.86 18.96 -2.61
C ARG A 166 16.09 17.48 -2.88
N GLN A 167 17.06 17.19 -3.72
CA GLN A 167 17.65 15.87 -3.85
C GLN A 167 18.57 15.58 -2.64
N ALA A 168 18.57 14.35 -2.12
CA ALA A 168 19.50 13.94 -1.08
C ALA A 168 20.91 13.71 -1.65
N ILE A 169 20.99 13.27 -2.90
CA ILE A 169 22.22 13.07 -3.63
C ILE A 169 22.24 14.06 -4.79
N PRO A 170 23.10 15.09 -4.75
CA PRO A 170 23.30 16.00 -5.87
C PRO A 170 23.86 15.25 -7.09
N ASP A 171 23.65 15.82 -8.27
CA ASP A 171 24.26 15.37 -9.53
C ASP A 171 23.92 13.92 -9.96
N ALA A 172 22.86 13.33 -9.39
CA ALA A 172 22.36 12.05 -9.88
C ALA A 172 21.86 12.19 -11.33
N LEU A 173 22.30 11.27 -12.19
CA LEU A 173 21.88 11.25 -13.59
C LEU A 173 20.39 10.94 -13.71
N LEU A 174 19.61 11.85 -14.30
CA LEU A 174 18.17 11.73 -14.46
C LEU A 174 17.72 11.43 -15.91
N GLY A 175 18.64 11.33 -16.85
CA GLY A 175 18.38 11.13 -18.28
C GLY A 175 17.84 12.38 -19.00
N GLY A 176 17.49 12.22 -20.28
CA GLY A 176 17.04 13.27 -21.19
C GLY A 176 15.57 13.66 -21.09
N GLU A 177 14.96 14.03 -22.22
CA GLU A 177 13.57 14.47 -22.29
C GLU A 177 12.56 13.35 -22.05
N ASN A 178 12.93 12.08 -22.30
CA ASN A 178 12.14 10.88 -22.07
C ASN A 178 12.13 10.42 -20.59
N ALA A 179 12.93 11.07 -19.72
CA ALA A 179 13.09 10.66 -18.33
C ALA A 179 12.01 11.22 -17.42
N PHE A 180 11.53 10.35 -16.54
CA PHE A 180 10.62 10.62 -15.44
C PHE A 180 11.30 10.20 -14.16
N ALA A 181 11.41 11.09 -13.18
CA ALA A 181 12.05 10.77 -11.90
C ALA A 181 11.04 10.51 -10.80
N GLY A 182 11.26 9.43 -10.07
CA GLY A 182 10.55 9.11 -8.84
C GLY A 182 11.51 9.01 -7.65
N PHE A 183 11.01 9.20 -6.44
CA PHE A 183 11.84 9.04 -5.26
C PHE A 183 11.86 7.57 -4.79
N THR A 184 13.00 7.10 -4.31
CA THR A 184 13.14 5.79 -3.66
C THR A 184 12.71 5.86 -2.20
N PHE A 185 13.25 6.82 -1.48
CA PHE A 185 12.91 7.10 -0.08
C PHE A 185 13.01 8.60 0.21
N LEU A 186 12.51 8.98 1.36
CA LEU A 186 12.49 10.35 1.87
C LEU A 186 13.38 10.41 3.11
N GLU A 187 14.29 11.37 3.16
CA GLU A 187 15.12 11.61 4.33
C GLU A 187 14.47 12.61 5.31
N PRO A 188 14.56 12.37 6.62
CA PRO A 188 15.11 11.16 7.24
C PRO A 188 14.17 9.96 7.07
N ALA A 189 14.75 8.81 6.71
CA ALA A 189 13.99 7.58 6.61
C ALA A 189 13.75 7.01 8.00
N GLY A 190 12.49 6.73 8.34
CA GLY A 190 12.13 5.94 9.52
C GLY A 190 12.30 4.45 9.24
N ALA A 191 13.11 3.76 10.04
CA ALA A 191 13.24 2.30 9.91
C ALA A 191 11.89 1.62 10.16
N GLY A 192 11.46 0.78 9.20
CA GLY A 192 10.21 0.01 9.33
C GLY A 192 8.93 0.76 8.92
N ASP A 193 9.00 2.00 8.51
CA ASP A 193 7.84 2.76 8.06
C ASP A 193 7.31 2.22 6.71
N ALA A 194 5.98 2.22 6.56
CA ALA A 194 5.35 1.93 5.27
C ALA A 194 5.85 2.92 4.20
N PRO A 195 6.14 2.47 2.97
CA PRO A 195 6.71 3.31 1.95
C PRO A 195 5.72 4.38 1.49
N ALA A 196 6.17 5.64 1.45
CA ALA A 196 5.40 6.72 0.87
C ALA A 196 5.32 6.55 -0.66
N LEU A 197 4.15 6.74 -1.24
CA LEU A 197 3.94 6.75 -2.69
C LEU A 197 3.93 8.16 -3.26
N VAL A 198 3.63 9.16 -2.42
CA VAL A 198 3.54 10.57 -2.80
C VAL A 198 4.22 11.45 -1.76
N ALA A 199 4.80 12.54 -2.22
CA ALA A 199 5.36 13.60 -1.39
C ALA A 199 5.05 14.97 -2.03
N ARG A 200 5.15 16.03 -1.23
CA ARG A 200 4.93 17.38 -1.67
C ARG A 200 6.25 18.10 -1.88
N TRP A 201 6.46 18.62 -3.08
CA TRP A 201 7.55 19.53 -3.42
C TRP A 201 6.95 20.87 -3.85
N GLU A 202 7.00 21.86 -2.94
CA GLU A 202 6.35 23.17 -3.11
C GLU A 202 4.83 23.04 -3.43
N ASP A 203 4.41 23.46 -4.61
CA ASP A 203 3.04 23.44 -5.12
C ASP A 203 2.72 22.17 -5.96
N ARG A 204 3.61 21.17 -5.94
CA ARG A 204 3.50 19.95 -6.73
C ARG A 204 3.54 18.68 -5.88
N ILE A 205 2.92 17.65 -6.42
CA ILE A 205 3.04 16.28 -5.91
C ILE A 205 4.06 15.54 -6.76
N VAL A 206 5.05 14.95 -6.11
CA VAL A 206 6.01 14.01 -6.68
C VAL A 206 5.69 12.59 -6.24
N PHE A 207 6.02 11.62 -7.08
CA PHE A 207 5.67 10.21 -6.89
C PHE A 207 6.88 9.35 -6.59
N SER A 208 6.65 8.26 -5.87
CA SER A 208 7.68 7.26 -5.66
C SER A 208 8.02 6.53 -6.97
N PHE A 209 9.24 6.04 -7.06
CA PHE A 209 9.71 5.27 -8.20
C PHE A 209 8.85 4.02 -8.47
N PRO A 210 8.53 3.15 -7.46
CA PRO A 210 7.69 1.99 -7.69
C PRO A 210 6.30 2.34 -8.26
N PHE A 211 5.73 3.46 -7.82
CA PHE A 211 4.45 3.94 -8.35
C PHE A 211 4.55 4.33 -9.83
N LEU A 212 5.59 5.10 -10.21
CA LEU A 212 5.79 5.50 -11.60
C LEU A 212 6.03 4.30 -12.51
N VAL A 213 6.84 3.31 -12.07
CA VAL A 213 7.09 2.07 -12.82
C VAL A 213 5.78 1.33 -13.08
N ALA A 214 4.95 1.15 -12.06
CA ALA A 214 3.68 0.45 -12.20
C ALA A 214 2.72 1.18 -13.15
N VAL A 215 2.60 2.52 -13.05
CA VAL A 215 1.75 3.35 -13.92
C VAL A 215 2.22 3.30 -15.38
N ARG A 216 3.54 3.41 -15.59
CA ARG A 216 4.12 3.34 -16.95
C ARG A 216 3.97 1.97 -17.58
N LYS A 217 4.20 0.92 -16.82
CA LYS A 217 3.97 -0.46 -17.26
C LYS A 217 2.53 -0.68 -17.73
N ALA A 218 1.56 -0.06 -17.06
CA ALA A 218 0.16 -0.13 -17.46
C ALA A 218 -0.20 0.76 -18.65
N GLY A 219 0.75 1.50 -19.23
CA GLY A 219 0.48 2.45 -20.30
C GLY A 219 -0.41 3.63 -19.89
N LEU A 220 -0.49 3.92 -18.59
CA LEU A 220 -1.37 4.96 -18.05
C LEU A 220 -0.65 6.31 -17.95
N GLY A 221 -1.39 7.38 -18.25
CA GLY A 221 -0.92 8.75 -18.05
C GLY A 221 -1.13 9.23 -16.62
N LEU A 222 -0.29 10.17 -16.18
CA LEU A 222 -0.44 10.81 -14.88
C LEU A 222 -1.61 11.80 -14.84
N ASP A 223 -2.08 12.30 -15.98
CA ASP A 223 -3.14 13.32 -16.09
C ASP A 223 -4.50 12.85 -15.55
N SER A 224 -4.70 11.53 -15.46
CA SER A 224 -5.95 10.93 -14.98
C SER A 224 -5.92 10.54 -13.50
N LEU A 225 -4.90 11.01 -12.75
CA LEU A 225 -4.76 10.69 -11.33
C LEU A 225 -5.70 11.54 -10.46
N ILE A 226 -6.30 10.87 -9.48
CA ILE A 226 -6.97 11.51 -8.35
C ILE A 226 -6.32 11.01 -7.08
N ILE A 227 -5.83 11.93 -6.24
CA ILE A 227 -5.15 11.61 -5.00
C ILE A 227 -6.04 12.06 -3.84
N ARG A 228 -6.37 11.13 -2.94
CA ARG A 228 -7.10 11.40 -1.69
C ARG A 228 -6.29 10.87 -0.52
N PRO A 229 -5.48 11.71 0.16
CA PRO A 229 -4.77 11.30 1.35
C PRO A 229 -5.71 10.69 2.38
N GLY A 230 -5.27 9.67 3.10
CA GLY A 230 -6.11 8.91 4.03
C GLY A 230 -7.10 7.97 3.37
N SER A 231 -7.09 7.85 2.04
CA SER A 231 -8.00 6.97 1.30
C SER A 231 -7.28 6.21 0.18
N HIS A 232 -7.07 6.84 -0.95
CA HIS A 232 -6.50 6.15 -2.12
C HIS A 232 -5.90 7.11 -3.16
N ILE A 233 -5.09 6.53 -4.04
CA ILE A 233 -4.75 7.08 -5.35
C ILE A 233 -5.57 6.32 -6.38
N ARG A 234 -6.34 7.01 -7.22
CA ARG A 234 -7.04 6.42 -8.36
C ARG A 234 -6.32 6.79 -9.64
N VAL A 235 -6.02 5.81 -10.47
CA VAL A 235 -5.34 5.96 -11.76
C VAL A 235 -6.30 5.59 -12.88
N GLY A 236 -6.61 6.52 -13.78
CA GLY A 236 -7.52 6.28 -14.90
C GLY A 236 -9.01 6.28 -14.55
N ALA A 237 -9.87 6.28 -15.56
CA ALA A 237 -11.32 6.40 -15.40
C ALA A 237 -12.03 5.12 -14.95
N GLY A 238 -11.47 3.94 -15.24
CA GLY A 238 -12.00 2.64 -14.77
C GLY A 238 -11.02 1.92 -13.86
N GLY A 239 -10.16 2.66 -13.22
CA GLY A 239 -8.83 2.32 -13.01
C GLY A 239 -8.43 1.79 -11.65
N TRP A 240 -7.15 1.76 -11.47
CA TRP A 240 -6.50 1.27 -10.29
C TRP A 240 -6.84 2.08 -9.06
N VAL A 241 -7.05 1.39 -7.95
CA VAL A 241 -7.22 1.99 -6.63
C VAL A 241 -6.11 1.51 -5.72
N ILE A 242 -5.23 2.43 -5.34
CA ILE A 242 -4.08 2.14 -4.49
C ILE A 242 -4.36 2.78 -3.13
N PRO A 243 -4.66 2.00 -2.08
CA PRO A 243 -4.96 2.53 -0.76
C PRO A 243 -3.73 3.18 -0.13
N ILE A 244 -3.91 4.40 0.38
CA ILE A 244 -2.88 5.17 1.09
C ILE A 244 -3.41 5.75 2.39
N ASP A 245 -2.53 5.96 3.36
CA ASP A 245 -2.83 6.69 4.59
C ASP A 245 -2.77 8.22 4.37
N ASP A 246 -3.01 8.98 5.44
CA ASP A 246 -2.98 10.45 5.40
C ASP A 246 -1.61 11.01 5.03
N ALA A 247 -0.53 10.28 5.31
CA ALA A 247 0.83 10.62 4.92
C ALA A 247 1.20 10.13 3.50
N GLY A 248 0.24 9.63 2.73
CA GLY A 248 0.48 9.12 1.37
C GLY A 248 1.27 7.81 1.32
N ARG A 249 1.31 7.05 2.41
CA ARG A 249 2.02 5.78 2.52
C ARG A 249 1.11 4.64 2.10
N LEU A 250 1.70 3.63 1.46
CA LEU A 250 0.99 2.43 1.05
C LEU A 250 0.50 1.65 2.27
N THR A 251 -0.80 1.33 2.31
CA THR A 251 -1.42 0.63 3.46
C THR A 251 -1.64 -0.86 3.21
N VAL A 252 -1.39 -1.34 2.00
CA VAL A 252 -1.46 -2.77 1.65
C VAL A 252 -0.11 -3.41 1.96
N PRO A 253 -0.07 -4.56 2.65
CA PRO A 253 1.18 -5.29 2.83
C PRO A 253 1.71 -5.77 1.47
N ALA A 254 3.02 -5.70 1.29
CA ALA A 254 3.65 -6.28 0.11
C ALA A 254 3.34 -7.79 0.04
N PRO A 255 3.02 -8.34 -1.13
CA PRO A 255 2.81 -9.76 -1.30
C PRO A 255 4.11 -10.52 -0.97
N SER A 256 3.98 -11.67 -0.33
CA SER A 256 5.06 -12.45 0.26
C SER A 256 5.89 -13.16 -0.73
N THR A 257 6.16 -13.01 -1.84
CA THR A 257 7.03 -13.66 -2.85
C THR A 257 6.36 -13.83 -4.22
N HIS A 258 7.06 -13.39 -5.24
CA HIS A 258 6.80 -13.76 -6.63
C HIS A 258 8.09 -14.32 -7.21
N ASP A 259 7.99 -15.39 -7.97
CA ASP A 259 9.08 -15.90 -8.80
C ASP A 259 9.28 -14.92 -9.97
N TRP A 260 10.10 -13.91 -9.73
CA TRP A 260 10.54 -13.00 -10.77
C TRP A 260 11.68 -13.67 -11.52
N ARG A 261 11.65 -13.57 -12.84
CA ARG A 261 12.80 -13.99 -13.63
C ARG A 261 13.90 -12.95 -13.48
N GLU A 262 14.88 -13.23 -12.65
CA GLU A 262 16.05 -12.41 -12.41
C GLU A 262 17.11 -12.69 -13.48
N THR A 263 17.72 -11.64 -13.99
CA THR A 263 18.80 -11.72 -14.97
C THR A 263 19.99 -10.91 -14.41
N PRO A 264 21.14 -11.51 -14.16
CA PRO A 264 22.33 -10.77 -13.80
C PRO A 264 22.69 -9.75 -14.89
N ALA A 265 23.07 -8.52 -14.51
CA ALA A 265 23.39 -7.46 -15.45
C ALA A 265 24.59 -7.79 -16.34
N GLU A 266 25.53 -8.58 -15.84
CA GLU A 266 26.71 -9.06 -16.57
C GLU A 266 26.34 -9.88 -17.82
N TRP A 267 25.23 -10.63 -17.79
CA TRP A 267 24.76 -11.37 -18.96
C TRP A 267 24.30 -10.47 -20.10
N LEU A 268 23.97 -9.23 -19.80
CA LEU A 268 23.58 -8.24 -20.79
C LEU A 268 24.77 -7.56 -21.47
N LEU A 269 26.00 -7.76 -20.99
CA LEU A 269 27.19 -7.21 -21.67
C LEU A 269 27.43 -7.87 -23.02
N ASP A 270 27.21 -9.19 -23.10
CA ASP A 270 27.39 -10.00 -24.32
C ASP A 270 26.06 -10.52 -24.87
N ALA A 271 24.95 -9.85 -24.62
CA ALA A 271 23.64 -10.31 -25.00
C ALA A 271 23.53 -10.45 -26.53
N ASP A 272 23.51 -11.70 -27.02
CA ASP A 272 23.17 -12.01 -28.39
C ASP A 272 21.63 -12.07 -28.52
N PRO A 273 21.01 -11.20 -29.32
CA PRO A 273 19.56 -11.20 -29.51
C PRO A 273 18.99 -12.55 -30.00
N GLU A 274 19.80 -13.36 -30.70
CA GLU A 274 19.38 -14.69 -31.17
C GLU A 274 19.27 -15.70 -30.03
N LEU A 275 20.13 -15.59 -28.99
CA LEU A 275 20.07 -16.44 -27.80
C LEU A 275 18.91 -16.07 -26.88
N TRP A 276 18.46 -14.83 -26.95
CA TRP A 276 17.30 -14.32 -26.19
C TRP A 276 16.00 -14.42 -26.96
N ALA A 277 15.90 -15.31 -27.93
CA ALA A 277 14.70 -15.57 -28.73
C ALA A 277 13.52 -16.06 -27.86
N ASN A 278 13.20 -15.32 -26.81
CA ASN A 278 12.00 -15.52 -26.03
C ASN A 278 10.85 -14.76 -26.71
N PRO A 279 9.74 -15.42 -27.03
CA PRO A 279 8.63 -14.82 -27.77
C PRO A 279 7.93 -13.66 -27.05
N ALA A 280 8.20 -13.44 -25.77
CA ALA A 280 7.67 -12.31 -25.02
C ALA A 280 8.79 -11.30 -24.74
N ARG A 281 8.91 -10.28 -25.60
CA ARG A 281 9.75 -9.10 -25.30
C ARG A 281 9.20 -8.43 -24.03
N PRO A 282 10.03 -8.11 -23.04
CA PRO A 282 9.56 -7.42 -21.86
C PRO A 282 9.10 -6.00 -22.23
N GLU A 283 7.92 -5.62 -21.79
CA GLU A 283 7.43 -4.25 -21.98
C GLU A 283 8.22 -3.23 -21.13
N VAL A 284 8.68 -3.70 -19.97
CA VAL A 284 9.43 -2.89 -19.00
C VAL A 284 10.62 -3.67 -18.49
N TRP A 285 11.79 -3.07 -18.55
CA TRP A 285 13.00 -3.51 -17.87
C TRP A 285 13.11 -2.81 -16.52
N LEU A 286 13.33 -3.56 -15.44
CA LEU A 286 13.58 -3.03 -14.11
C LEU A 286 15.00 -3.38 -13.67
N LEU A 287 15.88 -2.39 -13.59
CA LEU A 287 17.22 -2.54 -13.02
C LEU A 287 17.14 -2.33 -11.50
N ARG A 288 17.56 -3.34 -10.73
CA ARG A 288 17.70 -3.27 -9.27
C ARG A 288 19.15 -3.31 -8.87
N ASP A 289 19.55 -2.48 -7.92
CA ASP A 289 20.88 -2.49 -7.33
C ASP A 289 20.94 -3.48 -6.16
N ASP A 290 21.79 -4.48 -6.28
CA ASP A 290 21.93 -5.58 -5.31
C ASP A 290 23.37 -5.72 -4.82
N ARG A 291 24.20 -4.67 -5.00
CA ARG A 291 25.60 -4.66 -4.62
C ARG A 291 25.77 -4.69 -3.10
N SER A 292 26.73 -5.47 -2.62
CA SER A 292 27.00 -5.61 -1.18
C SER A 292 27.54 -4.33 -0.53
N ALA A 293 28.14 -3.44 -1.31
CA ALA A 293 28.69 -2.15 -0.86
C ALA A 293 27.63 -1.07 -0.63
N LEU A 294 26.34 -1.33 -0.96
CA LEU A 294 25.27 -0.38 -0.68
C LEU A 294 25.13 -0.10 0.81
N GLU A 295 24.97 1.17 1.15
CA GLU A 295 24.54 1.55 2.50
C GLU A 295 23.23 0.85 2.89
N SER A 296 23.04 0.60 4.17
CA SER A 296 21.90 -0.18 4.67
C SER A 296 20.55 0.37 4.21
N ALA A 297 20.39 1.70 4.17
CA ALA A 297 19.13 2.34 3.73
C ALA A 297 18.83 2.07 2.25
N PHE A 298 19.84 2.13 1.39
CA PHE A 298 19.67 1.83 -0.05
C PHE A 298 19.42 0.35 -0.28
N ARG A 299 20.08 -0.52 0.45
CA ARG A 299 19.88 -1.97 0.37
C ARG A 299 18.46 -2.35 0.75
N GLU A 300 17.97 -1.87 1.89
CA GLU A 300 16.60 -2.11 2.33
C GLU A 300 15.55 -1.63 1.29
N GLN A 301 15.80 -0.50 0.66
CA GLN A 301 14.94 0.02 -0.40
C GLN A 301 15.00 -0.82 -1.66
N SER A 302 16.20 -1.27 -2.04
CA SER A 302 16.40 -2.13 -3.21
C SER A 302 15.67 -3.48 -3.04
N GLU A 303 15.79 -4.11 -1.89
CA GLU A 303 15.10 -5.35 -1.56
C GLU A 303 13.56 -5.21 -1.60
N ARG A 304 13.04 -4.05 -1.19
CA ARG A 304 11.60 -3.74 -1.20
C ARG A 304 11.07 -3.31 -2.57
N LEU A 305 11.93 -2.94 -3.51
CA LEU A 305 11.54 -2.33 -4.79
C LEU A 305 10.58 -3.21 -5.57
N VAL A 306 10.94 -4.45 -5.80
CA VAL A 306 10.16 -5.41 -6.59
C VAL A 306 8.81 -5.72 -5.94
N PRO A 307 8.75 -6.09 -4.64
CA PRO A 307 7.50 -6.24 -3.92
C PRO A 307 6.60 -5.00 -3.99
N LEU A 308 7.17 -3.79 -3.93
CA LEU A 308 6.41 -2.55 -4.01
C LEU A 308 5.82 -2.30 -5.38
N VAL A 309 6.59 -2.47 -6.46
CA VAL A 309 6.07 -2.36 -7.83
C VAL A 309 4.91 -3.32 -8.02
N HIS A 310 5.04 -4.56 -7.57
CA HIS A 310 3.98 -5.56 -7.65
C HIS A 310 2.76 -5.16 -6.81
N THR A 311 2.97 -4.68 -5.58
CA THR A 311 1.86 -4.26 -4.72
C THR A 311 1.09 -3.08 -5.32
N VAL A 312 1.80 -2.11 -5.89
CA VAL A 312 1.17 -0.99 -6.58
C VAL A 312 0.41 -1.47 -7.82
N ALA A 313 1.01 -2.35 -8.61
CA ALA A 313 0.37 -2.94 -9.79
C ALA A 313 -0.88 -3.76 -9.42
N SER A 314 -0.87 -4.45 -8.28
CA SER A 314 -2.04 -5.21 -7.79
C SER A 314 -3.23 -4.31 -7.42
N GLY A 315 -3.03 -3.02 -7.26
CA GLY A 315 -4.10 -2.03 -7.10
C GLY A 315 -5.06 -1.99 -8.28
N ALA A 316 -4.62 -2.45 -9.47
CA ALA A 316 -5.51 -2.63 -10.63
C ALA A 316 -6.68 -3.58 -10.36
N ALA A 317 -6.51 -4.51 -9.41
CA ALA A 317 -7.54 -5.47 -9.03
C ALA A 317 -8.53 -4.93 -7.98
N LEU A 318 -8.38 -3.70 -7.51
CA LEU A 318 -9.24 -3.13 -6.48
C LEU A 318 -10.24 -2.14 -7.09
N ASN A 319 -11.49 -2.26 -6.66
CA ASN A 319 -12.51 -1.25 -6.94
C ASN A 319 -12.36 -0.05 -6.01
N GLU A 320 -12.95 1.09 -6.40
CA GLU A 320 -13.00 2.29 -5.56
C GLU A 320 -13.56 1.95 -4.18
N PRO A 321 -12.92 2.41 -3.08
CA PRO A 321 -13.36 2.03 -1.75
C PRO A 321 -14.74 2.59 -1.43
N VAL A 322 -15.61 1.72 -0.93
CA VAL A 322 -16.89 2.11 -0.35
C VAL A 322 -16.64 2.65 1.05
N GLU A 323 -17.13 3.86 1.31
CA GLU A 323 -17.02 4.50 2.62
C GLU A 323 -18.15 4.03 3.53
N LEU A 324 -17.78 3.38 4.62
CA LEU A 324 -18.72 2.99 5.66
C LEU A 324 -18.72 4.06 6.76
N ARG A 325 -19.85 4.69 6.96
CA ARG A 325 -20.02 5.69 8.02
C ARG A 325 -20.05 5.02 9.39
N GLY A 326 -19.37 5.63 10.35
CA GLY A 326 -19.46 5.21 11.74
C GLY A 326 -20.78 5.65 12.37
N ALA A 327 -21.36 4.79 13.20
CA ALA A 327 -22.46 5.22 14.06
C ALA A 327 -22.00 6.35 14.98
N SER A 328 -22.85 7.35 15.16
CA SER A 328 -22.54 8.46 16.08
C SER A 328 -22.37 7.94 17.52
N LYS A 329 -21.63 8.67 18.32
CA LYS A 329 -21.44 8.33 19.75
C LYS A 329 -22.78 8.14 20.46
N ALA A 330 -23.77 8.98 20.14
CA ALA A 330 -25.12 8.87 20.70
C ALA A 330 -25.80 7.54 20.31
N GLN A 331 -25.71 7.13 19.05
CA GLN A 331 -26.25 5.83 18.59
C GLN A 331 -25.53 4.66 19.27
N GLY A 332 -24.22 4.72 19.44
CA GLY A 332 -23.45 3.71 20.18
C GLY A 332 -23.91 3.61 21.66
N TRP A 333 -24.09 4.74 22.34
CA TRP A 333 -24.59 4.77 23.71
C TRP A 333 -26.03 4.27 23.83
N LEU A 334 -26.91 4.60 22.88
CA LEU A 334 -28.29 4.08 22.85
C LEU A 334 -28.32 2.57 22.68
N LEU A 335 -27.50 2.02 21.81
CA LEU A 335 -27.35 0.58 21.61
C LEU A 335 -26.89 -0.10 22.91
N MET A 336 -25.86 0.44 23.56
CA MET A 336 -25.36 -0.10 24.82
C MET A 336 -26.41 -0.04 25.93
N ALA A 337 -27.13 1.08 26.07
CA ALA A 337 -28.19 1.23 27.04
C ALA A 337 -29.33 0.21 26.80
N ALA A 338 -29.74 0.02 25.54
CA ALA A 338 -30.74 -0.98 25.18
C ALA A 338 -30.32 -2.40 25.57
N ILE A 339 -29.05 -2.76 25.33
CA ILE A 339 -28.49 -4.07 25.70
C ILE A 339 -28.46 -4.23 27.22
N VAL A 340 -28.00 -3.22 27.96
CA VAL A 340 -27.96 -3.28 29.43
C VAL A 340 -29.38 -3.48 30.01
N VAL A 341 -30.38 -2.75 29.48
CA VAL A 341 -31.80 -2.91 29.87
C VAL A 341 -32.31 -4.31 29.56
N LEU A 342 -32.00 -4.81 28.34
CA LEU A 342 -32.42 -6.15 27.91
C LEU A 342 -31.79 -7.25 28.79
N VAL A 343 -30.47 -7.17 29.03
CA VAL A 343 -29.77 -8.13 29.90
C VAL A 343 -30.29 -8.08 31.31
N GLY A 344 -30.58 -6.87 31.85
CA GLY A 344 -31.20 -6.69 33.16
C GLY A 344 -32.60 -7.28 33.25
N ALA A 345 -33.44 -7.11 32.23
CA ALA A 345 -34.76 -7.69 32.15
C ALA A 345 -34.72 -9.22 32.08
N LEU A 346 -33.87 -9.79 31.22
CA LEU A 346 -33.66 -11.23 31.11
C LEU A 346 -33.12 -11.84 32.39
N GLY A 347 -32.23 -11.13 33.10
CA GLY A 347 -31.69 -11.55 34.40
C GLY A 347 -32.75 -11.69 35.48
N ARG A 348 -33.91 -10.98 35.38
CA ARG A 348 -35.05 -11.15 36.30
C ARG A 348 -35.85 -12.43 36.05
N ILE A 349 -35.92 -12.86 34.77
CA ILE A 349 -36.65 -14.06 34.39
C ILE A 349 -35.88 -15.32 34.82
N GLY A 350 -34.58 -15.33 34.61
CA GLY A 350 -33.68 -16.44 35.00
C GLY A 350 -33.85 -17.72 34.17
N GLY A 351 -33.05 -18.73 34.50
CA GLY A 351 -33.19 -20.08 33.94
C GLY A 351 -33.00 -20.18 32.43
N LEU A 352 -33.67 -21.14 31.81
CA LEU A 352 -33.58 -21.41 30.37
C LEU A 352 -34.09 -20.22 29.52
N ALA A 353 -35.11 -19.51 29.99
CA ALA A 353 -35.66 -18.35 29.28
C ALA A 353 -34.65 -17.21 29.14
N MET A 354 -33.79 -17.00 30.15
CA MET A 354 -32.70 -16.04 30.06
C MET A 354 -31.65 -16.44 28.98
N GLN A 355 -31.29 -17.72 28.93
CA GLN A 355 -30.32 -18.21 27.93
C GLN A 355 -30.86 -18.07 26.50
N VAL A 356 -32.11 -18.47 26.28
CA VAL A 356 -32.80 -18.31 24.99
C VAL A 356 -32.91 -16.82 24.63
N GLY A 357 -33.25 -15.96 25.59
CA GLY A 357 -33.34 -14.52 25.37
C GLY A 357 -31.99 -13.88 24.99
N LEU A 358 -30.90 -14.29 25.64
CA LEU A 358 -29.54 -13.82 25.29
C LEU A 358 -29.13 -14.30 23.89
N LEU A 359 -29.45 -15.54 23.51
CA LEU A 359 -29.21 -16.06 22.18
C LEU A 359 -29.99 -15.25 21.11
N LEU A 360 -31.27 -14.98 21.36
CA LEU A 360 -32.05 -14.15 20.46
C LEU A 360 -31.53 -12.71 20.37
N ALA A 361 -31.02 -12.14 21.47
CA ALA A 361 -30.36 -10.83 21.47
C ALA A 361 -29.09 -10.81 20.62
N LEU A 362 -28.31 -11.88 20.70
CA LEU A 362 -27.09 -12.03 19.85
C LEU A 362 -27.47 -12.09 18.37
N ILE A 363 -28.44 -12.93 18.01
CA ILE A 363 -28.93 -13.05 16.64
C ILE A 363 -29.50 -11.71 16.17
N GLY A 364 -30.29 -11.04 16.97
CA GLY A 364 -30.86 -9.73 16.67
C GLY A 364 -29.81 -8.66 16.44
N LEU A 365 -28.69 -8.66 17.21
CA LEU A 365 -27.59 -7.76 17.03
C LEU A 365 -26.84 -8.01 15.69
N VAL A 366 -26.65 -9.28 15.33
CA VAL A 366 -26.04 -9.67 14.04
C VAL A 366 -26.93 -9.21 12.87
N VAL A 367 -28.25 -9.46 12.95
CA VAL A 367 -29.21 -9.04 11.91
C VAL A 367 -29.27 -7.52 11.81
N LEU A 368 -29.26 -6.80 12.93
CA LEU A 368 -29.26 -5.35 12.97
C LEU A 368 -28.00 -4.78 12.29
N GLN A 369 -26.83 -5.32 12.64
CA GLN A 369 -25.57 -4.92 12.04
C GLN A 369 -25.54 -5.19 10.52
N TRP A 370 -26.03 -6.36 10.11
CA TRP A 370 -26.11 -6.69 8.69
C TRP A 370 -27.06 -5.73 7.95
N SER A 371 -28.23 -5.46 8.50
CA SER A 371 -29.17 -4.52 7.90
C SER A 371 -28.59 -3.09 7.83
N ALA A 372 -27.93 -2.62 8.87
CA ALA A 372 -27.30 -1.31 8.89
C ALA A 372 -26.17 -1.20 7.83
N LEU A 373 -25.39 -2.26 7.65
CA LEU A 373 -24.31 -2.30 6.67
C LEU A 373 -24.86 -2.35 5.23
N SER A 374 -25.84 -3.21 4.96
CA SER A 374 -26.36 -3.43 3.60
C SER A 374 -27.30 -2.31 3.11
N LEU A 375 -28.09 -1.69 4.00
CA LEU A 375 -29.08 -0.68 3.62
C LEU A 375 -28.57 0.75 3.76
N ALA A 376 -27.68 1.01 4.71
CA ALA A 376 -27.26 2.37 5.06
C ALA A 376 -25.75 2.60 4.97
N SER A 377 -24.94 1.59 4.58
CA SER A 377 -23.48 1.63 4.64
C SER A 377 -22.98 2.12 6.00
N LEU A 378 -23.69 1.76 7.08
CA LEU A 378 -23.43 2.19 8.43
C LEU A 378 -22.76 1.08 9.24
N TRP A 379 -21.58 1.36 9.79
CA TRP A 379 -20.90 0.49 10.73
C TRP A 379 -21.22 0.88 12.16
N MET A 380 -21.75 -0.06 12.93
CA MET A 380 -21.96 0.11 14.37
C MET A 380 -20.88 -0.66 15.14
N PRO A 381 -20.29 -0.08 16.21
CA PRO A 381 -19.32 -0.78 17.05
C PRO A 381 -20.04 -1.87 17.87
N VAL A 382 -20.17 -3.07 17.30
CA VAL A 382 -20.90 -4.19 17.92
C VAL A 382 -20.08 -4.95 18.96
N MET A 383 -18.76 -4.80 18.97
CA MET A 383 -17.87 -5.56 19.89
C MET A 383 -18.17 -5.33 21.38
N PRO A 384 -18.38 -4.08 21.86
CA PRO A 384 -18.76 -3.87 23.25
C PRO A 384 -20.08 -4.54 23.62
N ALA A 385 -21.03 -4.54 22.69
CA ALA A 385 -22.35 -5.16 22.85
C ALA A 385 -22.24 -6.70 22.91
N LEU A 386 -21.49 -7.29 22.00
CA LEU A 386 -21.19 -8.73 22.00
C LEU A 386 -20.50 -9.16 23.30
N LEU A 387 -19.52 -8.37 23.77
CA LEU A 387 -18.83 -8.66 25.02
C LEU A 387 -19.80 -8.60 26.21
N ALA A 388 -20.66 -7.60 26.28
CA ALA A 388 -21.65 -7.46 27.36
C ALA A 388 -22.61 -8.66 27.41
N ILE A 389 -23.10 -9.11 26.25
CA ILE A 389 -23.96 -10.29 26.14
C ILE A 389 -23.22 -11.55 26.57
N ASN A 390 -21.95 -11.76 26.14
CA ASN A 390 -21.15 -12.92 26.52
C ASN A 390 -20.85 -12.94 28.03
N VAL A 391 -20.48 -11.80 28.62
CA VAL A 391 -20.26 -11.68 30.06
C VAL A 391 -21.56 -12.01 30.83
N ALA A 392 -22.70 -11.49 30.37
CA ALA A 392 -23.98 -11.81 30.96
C ALA A 392 -24.29 -13.31 30.86
N TRP A 393 -23.98 -13.96 29.75
CA TRP A 393 -24.14 -15.40 29.55
C TRP A 393 -23.32 -16.22 30.55
N VAL A 394 -22.02 -15.89 30.69
CA VAL A 394 -21.11 -16.57 31.65
C VAL A 394 -21.58 -16.39 33.09
N LEU A 395 -22.06 -15.19 33.47
CA LEU A 395 -22.54 -14.90 34.83
C LEU A 395 -23.91 -15.50 35.11
N ALA A 396 -24.72 -15.76 34.09
CA ALA A 396 -26.03 -16.36 34.23
C ALA A 396 -26.00 -17.76 34.88
N TYR A 397 -24.97 -18.55 34.57
CA TYR A 397 -24.84 -19.92 35.04
C TYR A 397 -24.64 -20.04 36.59
N PRO A 398 -23.64 -19.34 37.22
CA PRO A 398 -23.49 -19.40 38.68
C PRO A 398 -24.67 -18.77 39.43
N ILE A 399 -25.30 -17.70 38.91
CA ILE A 399 -26.41 -17.04 39.55
C ILE A 399 -27.64 -17.94 39.58
N SER A 400 -27.89 -18.72 38.54
CA SER A 400 -29.02 -19.67 38.52
C SER A 400 -28.84 -20.81 39.55
N LYS A 401 -27.62 -21.29 39.77
CA LYS A 401 -27.30 -22.27 40.79
C LYS A 401 -27.44 -21.75 42.21
N LEU A 402 -27.03 -20.51 42.47
CA LEU A 402 -27.20 -19.86 43.77
C LEU A 402 -28.65 -19.67 44.15
N ARG A 403 -29.53 -19.33 43.19
CA ARG A 403 -30.99 -19.21 43.44
C ARG A 403 -31.67 -20.54 43.72
N SER A 404 -31.26 -21.62 43.01
CA SER A 404 -31.82 -22.94 43.26
C SER A 404 -31.36 -23.54 44.62
N GLY A 405 -30.13 -23.20 45.05
CA GLY A 405 -29.61 -23.61 46.38
C GLY A 405 -30.26 -22.86 47.54
N ALA A 406 -30.58 -21.57 47.36
CA ALA A 406 -31.24 -20.77 48.40
C ALA A 406 -32.72 -21.19 48.57
N GLY A 407 -33.39 -21.72 47.54
CA GLY A 407 -34.76 -22.25 47.65
C GLY A 407 -34.86 -23.51 48.48
N LEU A 408 -33.82 -24.38 48.45
CA LEU A 408 -33.77 -25.61 49.23
C LEU A 408 -33.55 -25.37 50.74
N ILE A 409 -32.93 -24.27 51.12
CA ILE A 409 -32.70 -23.91 52.54
C ILE A 409 -33.96 -23.27 53.14
N ALA A 410 -34.81 -22.66 52.33
CA ALA A 410 -36.05 -22.04 52.81
C ALA A 410 -37.22 -23.04 53.00
N GLU A 411 -37.15 -24.25 52.45
CA GLU A 411 -38.14 -25.32 52.67
C GLU A 411 -37.84 -26.21 53.88
N GLU A 412 -36.64 -26.15 54.45
CA GLU A 412 -36.24 -26.91 55.64
C GLU A 412 -36.32 -26.10 56.98
N SER A 413 -36.75 -24.88 56.94
CA SER A 413 -36.96 -24.01 58.10
C SER A 413 -38.46 -23.70 58.29
#